data_d233e9d1db10821f3e63b9648f297134
#
_entry.id   d233e9d1db10821f3e63b9648f297134
#
_cell.length_a   1.000
_cell.length_b   1.000
_cell.length_c   1.000
_cell.angle_alpha   90.00
_cell.angle_beta   90.00
_cell.angle_gamma   90.00
#
_symmetry.space_group_name_H-M   'P 1'
#
loop_
_entity.id
_entity.type
_entity.pdbx_description
1 polymer ?
#
loop_
_entity_poly.entity_id
_entity_poly.type
_entity_poly.pdbx_seq_one_letter_code
_entity_poly.pdbx_strand_id
1 'polypeptide(L)'
;MKQIFMESAVHVVARDGLEKTTTKAIAAQAGLNEAYIYKCFCGKDQLLSAAFHQEDENFAAQLRQNLPLLHLPGIPPKERVFLFWQHIWQFILEKPDDCIFYIRYYYSADCRIHAYEEHLRQFHELIQSVRYVFQPQVNVDILVHQIFDTMLAFAARVMNAEMDNSPETTRWAFEQIYRFVEPNVQAHYVQEEG
;
A
#
# COMPACT_ATOMS: atom_id res chain seq x y z
N MET A 1 5.46 -7.26 -23.04
CA MET A 1 5.99 -8.56 -22.54
C MET A 1 6.43 -8.49 -21.07
N LYS A 2 7.33 -7.57 -20.65
CA LYS A 2 7.68 -7.41 -19.22
C LYS A 2 6.45 -7.19 -18.37
N GLN A 3 5.56 -6.27 -18.77
CA GLN A 3 4.34 -5.94 -18.04
C GLN A 3 3.43 -7.17 -17.85
N ILE A 4 3.22 -7.98 -18.88
CA ILE A 4 2.39 -9.20 -18.81
C ILE A 4 2.96 -10.19 -17.79
N PHE A 5 4.28 -10.33 -17.70
CA PHE A 5 4.90 -11.20 -16.71
C PHE A 5 4.75 -10.65 -15.27
N MET A 6 4.88 -9.33 -15.07
CA MET A 6 4.69 -8.71 -13.76
C MET A 6 3.24 -8.88 -13.28
N GLU A 7 2.25 -8.58 -14.13
CA GLU A 7 0.83 -8.80 -13.84
C GLU A 7 0.53 -10.27 -13.54
N SER A 8 1.09 -11.19 -14.34
CA SER A 8 0.94 -12.62 -14.10
C SER A 8 1.60 -13.09 -12.80
N ALA A 9 2.72 -12.50 -12.42
CA ALA A 9 3.39 -12.78 -11.16
C ALA A 9 2.53 -12.33 -9.97
N VAL A 10 1.93 -11.13 -10.06
CA VAL A 10 0.96 -10.63 -9.06
C VAL A 10 -0.18 -11.63 -8.85
N HIS A 11 -0.84 -12.05 -9.93
CA HIS A 11 -1.94 -13.02 -9.84
C HIS A 11 -1.51 -14.38 -9.27
N VAL A 12 -0.36 -14.92 -9.69
CA VAL A 12 0.13 -16.22 -9.21
C VAL A 12 0.49 -16.15 -7.72
N VAL A 13 1.18 -15.10 -7.30
CA VAL A 13 1.52 -14.91 -5.88
C VAL A 13 0.25 -14.70 -5.05
N ALA A 14 -0.71 -13.90 -5.53
CA ALA A 14 -1.96 -13.67 -4.83
C ALA A 14 -2.80 -14.95 -4.66
N ARG A 15 -2.76 -15.85 -5.64
CA ARG A 15 -3.50 -17.11 -5.59
C ARG A 15 -2.76 -18.19 -4.78
N ASP A 16 -1.49 -18.45 -5.11
CA ASP A 16 -0.77 -19.65 -4.67
C ASP A 16 0.20 -19.39 -3.50
N GLY A 17 0.52 -18.13 -3.23
CA GLY A 17 1.53 -17.71 -2.25
C GLY A 17 2.93 -17.60 -2.84
N LEU A 18 3.77 -16.80 -2.17
CA LEU A 18 5.12 -16.46 -2.63
C LEU A 18 6.04 -17.69 -2.79
N GLU A 19 5.99 -18.60 -1.80
CA GLU A 19 6.85 -19.78 -1.78
C GLU A 19 6.52 -20.80 -2.88
N LYS A 20 5.25 -20.92 -3.24
CA LYS A 20 4.78 -21.84 -4.30
C LYS A 20 4.90 -21.25 -5.70
N THR A 21 5.18 -19.96 -5.81
CA THR A 21 5.31 -19.26 -7.08
C THR A 21 6.59 -19.70 -7.81
N THR A 22 6.42 -20.16 -9.06
CA THR A 22 7.50 -20.57 -9.94
C THR A 22 7.45 -19.79 -11.24
N THR A 23 8.61 -19.64 -11.92
CA THR A 23 8.68 -19.03 -13.27
C THR A 23 7.79 -19.76 -14.27
N LYS A 24 7.67 -21.08 -14.14
CA LYS A 24 6.79 -21.91 -14.96
C LYS A 24 5.30 -21.55 -14.74
N ALA A 25 4.88 -21.39 -13.49
CA ALA A 25 3.49 -20.99 -13.17
C ALA A 25 3.17 -19.59 -13.69
N ILE A 26 4.11 -18.64 -13.54
CA ILE A 26 3.96 -17.27 -14.06
C ILE A 26 3.88 -17.29 -15.60
N ALA A 27 4.74 -18.03 -16.27
CA ALA A 27 4.72 -18.14 -17.73
C ALA A 27 3.42 -18.78 -18.24
N ALA A 28 2.91 -19.80 -17.56
CA ALA A 28 1.62 -20.43 -17.86
C ALA A 28 0.46 -19.43 -17.69
N GLN A 29 0.45 -18.64 -16.62
CA GLN A 29 -0.53 -17.58 -16.38
C GLN A 29 -0.47 -16.49 -17.47
N ALA A 30 0.74 -16.15 -17.93
CA ALA A 30 0.98 -15.17 -18.99
C ALA A 30 0.60 -15.69 -20.39
N GLY A 31 0.39 -17.00 -20.57
CA GLY A 31 0.23 -17.62 -21.89
C GLY A 31 1.51 -17.55 -22.75
N LEU A 32 2.68 -17.46 -22.12
CA LEU A 32 3.97 -17.26 -22.77
C LEU A 32 4.98 -18.37 -22.41
N ASN A 33 6.05 -18.48 -23.21
CA ASN A 33 7.12 -19.42 -22.90
C ASN A 33 8.01 -18.88 -21.75
N GLU A 34 8.30 -19.75 -20.79
CA GLU A 34 9.13 -19.46 -19.60
C GLU A 34 10.51 -18.88 -19.98
N ALA A 35 11.11 -19.29 -21.11
CA ALA A 35 12.38 -18.76 -21.57
C ALA A 35 12.40 -17.23 -21.76
N TYR A 36 11.24 -16.62 -21.99
CA TYR A 36 11.12 -15.16 -22.08
C TYR A 36 11.27 -14.45 -20.74
N ILE A 37 10.96 -15.12 -19.61
CA ILE A 37 11.22 -14.56 -18.28
C ILE A 37 12.71 -14.32 -18.11
N TYR A 38 13.55 -15.30 -18.47
CA TYR A 38 15.01 -15.18 -18.37
C TYR A 38 15.61 -14.19 -19.38
N LYS A 39 14.90 -13.88 -20.47
CA LYS A 39 15.29 -12.79 -21.38
C LYS A 39 14.92 -11.41 -20.87
N CYS A 40 13.85 -11.30 -20.11
CA CYS A 40 13.32 -10.02 -19.60
C CYS A 40 13.85 -9.68 -18.20
N PHE A 41 14.06 -10.71 -17.38
CA PHE A 41 14.48 -10.66 -15.99
C PHE A 41 15.50 -11.77 -15.76
N CYS A 42 16.49 -11.60 -14.89
CA CYS A 42 17.47 -12.65 -14.62
C CYS A 42 16.92 -13.83 -13.79
N GLY A 43 15.60 -13.94 -13.62
CA GLY A 43 14.94 -15.00 -12.87
C GLY A 43 13.70 -14.53 -12.10
N LYS A 44 13.21 -15.40 -11.22
CA LYS A 44 12.00 -15.14 -10.41
C LYS A 44 12.15 -13.92 -9.51
N ASP A 45 13.28 -13.79 -8.82
CA ASP A 45 13.47 -12.77 -7.79
C ASP A 45 13.48 -11.36 -8.42
N GLN A 46 14.15 -11.18 -9.56
CA GLN A 46 14.09 -9.91 -10.28
C GLN A 46 12.70 -9.61 -10.86
N LEU A 47 11.97 -10.62 -11.32
CA LEU A 47 10.60 -10.44 -11.78
C LEU A 47 9.68 -10.00 -10.65
N LEU A 48 9.76 -10.68 -9.49
CA LEU A 48 8.94 -10.32 -8.33
C LEU A 48 9.29 -8.95 -7.75
N SER A 49 10.58 -8.63 -7.69
CA SER A 49 11.05 -7.29 -7.28
C SER A 49 10.54 -6.21 -8.24
N ALA A 50 10.60 -6.44 -9.55
CA ALA A 50 10.09 -5.50 -10.54
C ALA A 50 8.56 -5.32 -10.45
N ALA A 51 7.81 -6.41 -10.21
CA ALA A 51 6.38 -6.35 -9.96
C ALA A 51 6.07 -5.56 -8.69
N PHE A 52 6.81 -5.79 -7.60
CA PHE A 52 6.64 -5.05 -6.36
C PHE A 52 6.92 -3.56 -6.53
N HIS A 53 8.00 -3.18 -7.20
CA HIS A 53 8.30 -1.78 -7.48
C HIS A 53 7.18 -1.09 -8.27
N GLN A 54 6.55 -1.78 -9.21
CA GLN A 54 5.41 -1.25 -9.95
C GLN A 54 4.22 -0.99 -9.03
N GLU A 55 3.89 -1.94 -8.17
CA GLU A 55 2.75 -1.79 -7.23
C GLU A 55 3.05 -0.74 -6.15
N ASP A 56 4.28 -0.68 -5.67
CA ASP A 56 4.75 0.33 -4.72
C ASP A 56 4.65 1.75 -5.31
N GLU A 57 5.05 1.92 -6.57
CA GLU A 57 4.91 3.18 -7.30
C GLU A 57 3.45 3.56 -7.53
N ASN A 58 2.61 2.59 -7.92
CA ASN A 58 1.17 2.79 -8.07
C ASN A 58 0.55 3.29 -6.76
N PHE A 59 0.90 2.67 -5.64
CA PHE A 59 0.41 3.05 -4.32
C PHE A 59 0.89 4.45 -3.91
N ALA A 60 2.19 4.73 -4.06
CA ALA A 60 2.75 6.05 -3.77
C ALA A 60 2.14 7.15 -4.66
N ALA A 61 1.83 6.85 -5.92
CA ALA A 61 1.13 7.77 -6.82
C ALA A 61 -0.28 8.10 -6.33
N GLN A 62 -1.02 7.09 -5.84
CA GLN A 62 -2.34 7.30 -5.25
C GLN A 62 -2.28 8.17 -3.99
N LEU A 63 -1.30 7.95 -3.12
CA LEU A 63 -1.10 8.82 -1.96
C LEU A 63 -0.85 10.28 -2.38
N ARG A 64 0.11 10.51 -3.31
CA ARG A 64 0.43 11.87 -3.80
C ARG A 64 -0.78 12.56 -4.42
N GLN A 65 -1.52 11.85 -5.26
CA GLN A 65 -2.71 12.38 -5.95
C GLN A 65 -3.79 12.83 -4.96
N ASN A 66 -3.92 12.16 -3.83
CA ASN A 66 -4.96 12.43 -2.85
C ASN A 66 -4.50 13.38 -1.71
N LEU A 67 -3.21 13.72 -1.57
CA LEU A 67 -2.72 14.67 -0.56
C LEU A 67 -3.50 16.01 -0.53
N PRO A 68 -3.93 16.60 -1.67
CA PRO A 68 -4.71 17.83 -1.63
C PRO A 68 -6.02 17.75 -0.83
N LEU A 69 -6.58 16.55 -0.63
CA LEU A 69 -7.79 16.36 0.18
C LEU A 69 -7.57 16.77 1.64
N LEU A 70 -6.35 16.67 2.15
CA LEU A 70 -5.98 17.07 3.51
C LEU A 70 -6.07 18.58 3.75
N HIS A 71 -6.17 19.38 2.67
CA HIS A 71 -6.15 20.85 2.72
C HIS A 71 -7.46 21.48 2.20
N LEU A 72 -8.54 20.70 2.05
CA LEU A 72 -9.81 21.22 1.55
C LEU A 72 -10.38 22.28 2.53
N PRO A 73 -10.67 23.52 2.06
CA PRO A 73 -11.24 24.54 2.91
C PRO A 73 -12.69 24.23 3.30
N GLY A 74 -13.11 24.67 4.49
CA GLY A 74 -14.49 24.51 4.97
C GLY A 74 -14.89 23.11 5.37
N ILE A 75 -13.95 22.16 5.42
CA ILE A 75 -14.16 20.79 5.90
C ILE A 75 -13.36 20.60 7.18
N PRO A 76 -13.95 20.05 8.27
CA PRO A 76 -13.24 19.78 9.52
C PRO A 76 -12.01 18.87 9.28
N PRO A 77 -10.91 19.08 10.04
CA PRO A 77 -9.66 18.35 9.83
C PRO A 77 -9.84 16.83 9.81
N LYS A 78 -10.59 16.27 10.75
CA LYS A 78 -10.86 14.82 10.80
C LYS A 78 -11.57 14.30 9.55
N GLU A 79 -12.53 15.07 9.03
CA GLU A 79 -13.26 14.68 7.81
C GLU A 79 -12.39 14.77 6.56
N ARG A 80 -11.43 15.72 6.49
CA ARG A 80 -10.42 15.75 5.39
C ARG A 80 -9.56 14.48 5.41
N VAL A 81 -9.09 14.09 6.60
CA VAL A 81 -8.31 12.85 6.77
C VAL A 81 -9.15 11.62 6.43
N PHE A 82 -10.45 11.63 6.78
CA PHE A 82 -11.36 10.55 6.38
C PHE A 82 -11.56 10.46 4.87
N LEU A 83 -11.74 11.59 4.19
CA LEU A 83 -11.84 11.62 2.72
C LEU A 83 -10.56 11.07 2.06
N PHE A 84 -9.40 11.51 2.52
CA PHE A 84 -8.12 10.96 2.07
C PHE A 84 -8.06 9.44 2.29
N TRP A 85 -8.35 8.98 3.51
CA TRP A 85 -8.42 7.57 3.87
C TRP A 85 -9.36 6.79 2.95
N GLN A 86 -10.57 7.29 2.71
CA GLN A 86 -11.58 6.62 1.91
C GLN A 86 -11.12 6.36 0.49
N HIS A 87 -10.42 7.31 -0.14
CA HIS A 87 -9.88 7.13 -1.50
C HIS A 87 -8.78 6.07 -1.53
N ILE A 88 -7.88 6.08 -0.56
CA ILE A 88 -6.81 5.07 -0.48
C ILE A 88 -7.40 3.69 -0.15
N TRP A 89 -8.36 3.62 0.77
CA TRP A 89 -9.06 2.40 1.13
C TRP A 89 -9.77 1.77 -0.08
N GLN A 90 -10.50 2.57 -0.84
CA GLN A 90 -11.18 2.11 -2.04
C GLN A 90 -10.18 1.60 -3.09
N PHE A 91 -9.10 2.34 -3.34
CA PHE A 91 -8.04 1.92 -4.27
C PHE A 91 -7.47 0.54 -3.90
N ILE A 92 -7.22 0.29 -2.61
CA ILE A 92 -6.70 -1.01 -2.13
C ILE A 92 -7.72 -2.13 -2.38
N LEU A 93 -9.01 -1.88 -2.10
CA LEU A 93 -10.05 -2.90 -2.21
C LEU A 93 -10.49 -3.18 -3.65
N GLU A 94 -10.30 -2.24 -4.57
CA GLU A 94 -10.60 -2.44 -6.00
C GLU A 94 -9.65 -3.42 -6.69
N LYS A 95 -8.46 -3.65 -6.11
CA LYS A 95 -7.43 -4.51 -6.69
C LYS A 95 -6.92 -5.54 -5.68
N PRO A 96 -7.75 -6.53 -5.33
CA PRO A 96 -7.44 -7.48 -4.27
C PRO A 96 -6.15 -8.28 -4.52
N ASP A 97 -5.88 -8.70 -5.76
CA ASP A 97 -4.67 -9.46 -6.09
C ASP A 97 -3.40 -8.60 -5.91
N ASP A 98 -3.44 -7.32 -6.32
CA ASP A 98 -2.33 -6.38 -6.17
C ASP A 98 -2.03 -6.17 -4.67
N CYS A 99 -3.06 -5.97 -3.86
CA CYS A 99 -2.91 -5.81 -2.41
C CYS A 99 -2.39 -7.08 -1.73
N ILE A 100 -2.93 -8.27 -2.06
CA ILE A 100 -2.47 -9.55 -1.49
C ILE A 100 -1.03 -9.83 -1.89
N PHE A 101 -0.67 -9.57 -3.15
CA PHE A 101 0.72 -9.66 -3.62
C PHE A 101 1.62 -8.70 -2.83
N TYR A 102 1.21 -7.45 -2.71
CA TYR A 102 1.96 -6.42 -2.00
C TYR A 102 2.25 -6.85 -0.56
N ILE A 103 1.25 -7.27 0.20
CA ILE A 103 1.39 -7.73 1.58
C ILE A 103 2.38 -8.92 1.65
N ARG A 104 2.18 -9.93 0.81
CA ARG A 104 3.00 -11.15 0.82
C ARG A 104 4.47 -10.87 0.49
N TYR A 105 4.72 -9.98 -0.47
CA TYR A 105 6.08 -9.65 -0.86
C TYR A 105 6.74 -8.69 0.13
N TYR A 106 6.05 -7.64 0.56
CA TYR A 106 6.56 -6.64 1.49
C TYR A 106 7.10 -7.24 2.81
N TYR A 107 6.40 -8.20 3.38
CA TYR A 107 6.84 -8.88 4.61
C TYR A 107 7.79 -10.07 4.37
N SER A 108 8.18 -10.33 3.14
CA SER A 108 9.12 -11.42 2.82
C SER A 108 10.58 -11.03 3.05
N ALA A 109 11.44 -12.04 3.18
CA ALA A 109 12.89 -11.84 3.19
C ALA A 109 13.40 -11.30 1.84
N ASP A 110 12.77 -11.69 0.73
CA ASP A 110 13.14 -11.27 -0.63
C ASP A 110 12.94 -9.76 -0.82
N CYS A 111 11.88 -9.18 -0.26
CA CYS A 111 11.67 -7.74 -0.29
C CYS A 111 12.80 -6.99 0.40
N ARG A 112 13.23 -7.44 1.58
CA ARG A 112 14.33 -6.82 2.34
C ARG A 112 15.65 -6.84 1.57
N ILE A 113 15.89 -7.87 0.78
CA ILE A 113 17.13 -8.03 0.00
C ILE A 113 17.09 -7.21 -1.29
N HIS A 114 15.94 -7.13 -1.95
CA HIS A 114 15.86 -6.69 -3.35
C HIS A 114 15.07 -5.40 -3.60
N ALA A 115 14.23 -4.97 -2.66
CA ALA A 115 13.28 -3.87 -2.90
C ALA A 115 13.14 -2.84 -1.77
N TYR A 116 13.50 -3.19 -0.54
CA TYR A 116 13.18 -2.40 0.65
C TYR A 116 13.83 -1.00 0.68
N GLU A 117 15.07 -0.87 0.22
CA GLU A 117 15.75 0.44 0.20
C GLU A 117 15.07 1.42 -0.78
N GLU A 118 14.62 0.92 -1.92
CA GLU A 118 13.87 1.72 -2.90
C GLU A 118 12.51 2.15 -2.34
N HIS A 119 11.79 1.20 -1.72
CA HIS A 119 10.53 1.48 -1.01
C HIS A 119 10.71 2.60 0.02
N LEU A 120 11.69 2.50 0.92
CA LEU A 120 11.94 3.52 1.93
C LEU A 120 12.24 4.89 1.30
N ARG A 121 13.02 4.94 0.23
CA ARG A 121 13.35 6.19 -0.47
C ARG A 121 12.11 6.83 -1.09
N GLN A 122 11.26 6.04 -1.72
CA GLN A 122 10.04 6.50 -2.37
C GLN A 122 9.04 7.06 -1.37
N PHE A 123 8.89 6.42 -0.20
CA PHE A 123 7.98 6.89 0.84
C PHE A 123 8.56 8.02 1.70
N HIS A 124 9.86 8.15 1.78
CA HIS A 124 10.51 9.22 2.55
C HIS A 124 10.00 10.61 2.16
N GLU A 125 9.92 10.91 0.85
CA GLU A 125 9.43 12.21 0.37
C GLU A 125 7.97 12.46 0.76
N LEU A 126 7.12 11.42 0.68
CA LEU A 126 5.73 11.51 1.10
C LEU A 126 5.60 11.78 2.60
N ILE A 127 6.38 11.08 3.42
CA ILE A 127 6.41 11.25 4.87
C ILE A 127 6.87 12.67 5.21
N GLN A 128 7.93 13.17 4.57
CA GLN A 128 8.41 14.54 4.79
C GLN A 128 7.36 15.59 4.40
N SER A 129 6.55 15.34 3.38
CA SER A 129 5.50 16.28 2.94
C SER A 129 4.37 16.47 3.96
N VAL A 130 4.18 15.53 4.89
CA VAL A 130 3.15 15.59 5.94
C VAL A 130 3.73 15.76 7.35
N ARG A 131 5.06 15.75 7.50
CA ARG A 131 5.74 15.81 8.80
C ARG A 131 5.34 17.02 9.65
N TYR A 132 5.09 18.16 9.02
CA TYR A 132 4.71 19.41 9.70
C TYR A 132 3.37 19.33 10.45
N VAL A 133 2.53 18.33 10.14
CA VAL A 133 1.25 18.10 10.83
C VAL A 133 1.46 17.52 12.23
N PHE A 134 2.57 16.80 12.44
CA PHE A 134 2.84 16.06 13.66
C PHE A 134 3.68 16.85 14.67
N GLN A 135 3.53 16.51 15.94
CA GLN A 135 4.33 17.08 17.02
C GLN A 135 5.83 16.81 16.81
N PRO A 136 6.73 17.74 17.20
CA PRO A 136 8.18 17.63 16.91
C PRO A 136 8.86 16.37 17.44
N GLN A 137 8.36 15.81 18.56
CA GLN A 137 8.91 14.61 19.21
C GLN A 137 8.45 13.30 18.58
N VAL A 138 7.48 13.33 17.65
CA VAL A 138 6.94 12.14 17.02
C VAL A 138 7.90 11.60 15.97
N ASN A 139 8.18 10.30 16.03
CA ASN A 139 8.83 9.60 14.92
C ASN A 139 7.79 9.33 13.84
N VAL A 140 7.68 10.24 12.88
CA VAL A 140 6.64 10.20 11.84
C VAL A 140 6.84 9.02 10.89
N ASP A 141 8.09 8.60 10.65
CA ASP A 141 8.37 7.43 9.82
C ASP A 141 7.75 6.16 10.43
N ILE A 142 7.96 5.93 11.73
CA ILE A 142 7.35 4.79 12.44
C ILE A 142 5.83 4.89 12.45
N LEU A 143 5.29 6.08 12.74
CA LEU A 143 3.84 6.29 12.82
C LEU A 143 3.16 6.02 11.47
N VAL A 144 3.73 6.52 10.37
CA VAL A 144 3.17 6.30 9.03
C VAL A 144 3.22 4.82 8.63
N HIS A 145 4.33 4.12 8.92
CA HIS A 145 4.40 2.68 8.69
C HIS A 145 3.34 1.92 9.51
N GLN A 146 3.12 2.29 10.78
CA GLN A 146 2.09 1.69 11.61
C GLN A 146 0.67 1.93 11.06
N ILE A 147 0.39 3.14 10.55
CA ILE A 147 -0.87 3.45 9.86
C ILE A 147 -1.05 2.51 8.67
N PHE A 148 -0.02 2.40 7.84
CA PHE A 148 -0.04 1.60 6.63
C PHE A 148 -0.23 0.11 6.94
N ASP A 149 0.57 -0.46 7.85
CA ASP A 149 0.47 -1.87 8.27
C ASP A 149 -0.94 -2.19 8.79
N THR A 150 -1.51 -1.30 9.60
CA THR A 150 -2.86 -1.49 10.16
C THR A 150 -3.93 -1.40 9.06
N MET A 151 -3.78 -0.49 8.11
CA MET A 151 -4.69 -0.36 6.96
C MET A 151 -4.67 -1.62 6.12
N LEU A 152 -3.49 -2.13 5.76
CA LEU A 152 -3.35 -3.37 5.00
C LEU A 152 -3.92 -4.59 5.75
N ALA A 153 -3.75 -4.65 7.07
CA ALA A 153 -4.31 -5.72 7.89
C ALA A 153 -5.84 -5.72 7.87
N PHE A 154 -6.49 -4.55 7.93
CA PHE A 154 -7.94 -4.45 7.79
C PHE A 154 -8.39 -4.77 6.36
N ALA A 155 -7.70 -4.27 5.34
CA ALA A 155 -8.02 -4.58 3.95
C ALA A 155 -7.95 -6.09 3.67
N ALA A 156 -6.93 -6.77 4.16
CA ALA A 156 -6.81 -8.23 4.05
C ALA A 156 -8.01 -8.96 4.68
N ARG A 157 -8.52 -8.50 5.82
CA ARG A 157 -9.71 -9.08 6.46
C ARG A 157 -10.98 -8.90 5.65
N VAL A 158 -11.14 -7.75 4.98
CA VAL A 158 -12.26 -7.53 4.05
C VAL A 158 -12.14 -8.45 2.84
N MET A 159 -10.95 -8.58 2.26
CA MET A 159 -10.70 -9.47 1.11
C MET A 159 -10.90 -10.94 1.44
N ASN A 160 -10.62 -11.35 2.67
CA ASN A 160 -10.85 -12.70 3.16
C ASN A 160 -12.30 -12.95 3.65
N ALA A 161 -13.19 -11.97 3.48
CA ALA A 161 -14.58 -12.02 3.98
C ALA A 161 -14.72 -12.24 5.51
N GLU A 162 -13.67 -11.85 6.26
CA GLU A 162 -13.71 -11.80 7.73
C GLU A 162 -14.42 -10.53 8.23
N MET A 163 -14.46 -9.50 7.39
CA MET A 163 -15.18 -8.24 7.57
C MET A 163 -15.95 -7.92 6.29
N ASP A 164 -17.10 -7.28 6.40
CA ASP A 164 -17.87 -6.83 5.25
C ASP A 164 -17.25 -5.59 4.60
N ASN A 165 -17.47 -5.42 3.30
CA ASN A 165 -17.08 -4.22 2.56
C ASN A 165 -18.24 -3.21 2.55
N SER A 166 -18.45 -2.53 3.67
CA SER A 166 -19.50 -1.53 3.83
C SER A 166 -18.94 -0.15 4.18
N PRO A 167 -19.71 0.94 3.99
CA PRO A 167 -19.35 2.26 4.47
C PRO A 167 -19.11 2.29 5.99
N GLU A 168 -19.85 1.51 6.74
CA GLU A 168 -19.73 1.37 8.19
C GLU A 168 -18.38 0.76 8.58
N THR A 169 -17.98 -0.31 7.91
CA THR A 169 -16.67 -0.95 8.09
C THR A 169 -15.53 -0.01 7.70
N THR A 170 -15.66 0.71 6.59
CA THR A 170 -14.68 1.72 6.16
C THR A 170 -14.51 2.79 7.23
N ARG A 171 -15.60 3.35 7.76
CA ARG A 171 -15.56 4.37 8.81
C ARG A 171 -14.99 3.81 10.11
N TRP A 172 -15.39 2.61 10.50
CA TRP A 172 -14.89 1.95 11.70
C TRP A 172 -13.39 1.71 11.63
N ALA A 173 -12.87 1.18 10.53
CA ALA A 173 -11.44 0.94 10.32
C ALA A 173 -10.63 2.24 10.40
N PHE A 174 -11.13 3.31 9.79
CA PHE A 174 -10.57 4.66 9.93
C PHE A 174 -10.50 5.09 11.40
N GLU A 175 -11.60 4.99 12.14
CA GLU A 175 -11.65 5.43 13.54
C GLU A 175 -10.67 4.66 14.44
N GLN A 176 -10.41 3.37 14.16
CA GLN A 176 -9.41 2.61 14.92
C GLN A 176 -8.00 3.21 14.72
N ILE A 177 -7.65 3.58 13.49
CA ILE A 177 -6.35 4.18 13.18
C ILE A 177 -6.29 5.62 13.67
N TYR A 178 -7.32 6.41 13.45
CA TYR A 178 -7.35 7.82 13.82
C TYR A 178 -7.11 8.02 15.32
N ARG A 179 -7.62 7.15 16.19
CA ARG A 179 -7.44 7.19 17.65
C ARG A 179 -5.98 7.15 18.12
N PHE A 180 -5.09 6.47 17.40
CA PHE A 180 -3.68 6.48 17.77
C PHE A 180 -2.87 7.54 17.00
N VAL A 181 -3.42 8.09 15.92
CA VAL A 181 -2.79 9.17 15.15
C VAL A 181 -3.06 10.53 15.79
N GLU A 182 -4.31 10.83 16.15
CA GLU A 182 -4.77 12.13 16.66
C GLU A 182 -3.93 12.68 17.82
N PRO A 183 -3.54 11.89 18.85
CA PRO A 183 -2.71 12.39 19.96
C PRO A 183 -1.31 12.85 19.54
N ASN A 184 -0.86 12.46 18.33
CA ASN A 184 0.46 12.79 17.79
C ASN A 184 0.42 14.02 16.86
N VAL A 185 -0.77 14.52 16.53
CA VAL A 185 -0.97 15.68 15.66
C VAL A 185 -0.84 16.97 16.48
N GLN A 186 -0.31 18.03 15.88
CA GLN A 186 -0.26 19.34 16.53
C GLN A 186 -1.67 19.90 16.71
N ALA A 187 -1.93 20.55 17.87
CA ALA A 187 -3.29 20.97 18.28
C ALA A 187 -4.00 21.84 17.24
N HIS A 188 -3.29 22.73 16.56
CA HIS A 188 -3.88 23.62 15.56
C HIS A 188 -4.35 22.91 14.26
N TYR A 189 -3.94 21.64 14.03
CA TYR A 189 -4.47 20.82 12.94
C TYR A 189 -5.65 19.94 13.36
N VAL A 190 -5.96 19.87 14.64
CA VAL A 190 -7.08 19.07 15.17
C VAL A 190 -8.27 19.96 15.52
N GLN A 191 -8.00 21.20 15.93
CA GLN A 191 -9.04 22.17 16.31
C GLN A 191 -9.66 22.77 15.05
N GLU A 192 -10.98 22.84 15.00
CA GLU A 192 -11.68 23.66 14.02
C GLU A 192 -11.26 25.13 14.21
N GLU A 193 -10.87 25.79 13.13
CA GLU A 193 -10.85 27.23 13.11
C GLU A 193 -12.31 27.69 13.29
N GLY A 194 -12.62 28.17 14.49
CA GLY A 194 -13.93 28.69 14.87
C GLY A 194 -14.30 30.00 14.17
#